data_aa41ed89c5014d1adadf3d9858d3fd0d
#
_entry.id   aa41ed89c5014d1adadf3d9858d3fd0d
#
_cell.length_a   1.000
_cell.length_b   1.000
_cell.length_c   1.000
_cell.angle_alpha   90.00
_cell.angle_beta   90.00
_cell.angle_gamma   90.00
#
_symmetry.space_group_name_H-M   'P 1'
#
loop_
_entity.id
_entity.type
_entity.pdbx_description
1 polymer ?
#
loop_
_entity_poly.entity_id
_entity_poly.type
_entity_poly.pdbx_seq_one_letter_code
_entity_poly.pdbx_strand_id
1 'polypeptide(L)'
;MTVDLEAVRARWEAHPLLRGLQVAVVDLARGHACLELTRHATNVAGVRDSINGGVQATLAEVAAHIALETVLAPNEQIAGTQDLGISYLSSAVALLTRIEARVLRHGRLSVVAVESRPAPTLEGGEEPPLNTIARVTCIVRRDT
;
A
#
# COMPACT_ATOMS: atom_id res chain seq x y z
N MET A 1 3.25 -22.78 -8.97
CA MET A 1 2.50 -21.88 -9.87
C MET A 1 2.70 -20.44 -9.43
N THR A 2 3.14 -19.60 -10.34
CA THR A 2 3.39 -18.19 -10.05
C THR A 2 2.11 -17.38 -10.14
N VAL A 3 2.02 -16.35 -9.31
CA VAL A 3 0.88 -15.41 -9.31
C VAL A 3 0.94 -14.55 -10.58
N ASP A 4 -0.19 -14.35 -11.21
CA ASP A 4 -0.30 -13.43 -12.35
C ASP A 4 -0.38 -11.99 -11.84
N LEU A 5 0.74 -11.28 -11.89
CA LEU A 5 0.86 -9.91 -11.37
C LEU A 5 -0.02 -8.91 -12.15
N GLU A 6 -0.17 -9.09 -13.45
CA GLU A 6 -1.03 -8.20 -14.25
C GLU A 6 -2.51 -8.36 -13.88
N ALA A 7 -2.94 -9.58 -13.57
CA ALA A 7 -4.30 -9.82 -13.11
C ALA A 7 -4.54 -9.18 -11.73
N VAL A 8 -3.57 -9.26 -10.83
CA VAL A 8 -3.63 -8.60 -9.51
C VAL A 8 -3.74 -7.10 -9.69
N ARG A 9 -2.89 -6.51 -10.52
CA ARG A 9 -2.89 -5.07 -10.82
C ARG A 9 -4.25 -4.63 -11.36
N ALA A 10 -4.74 -5.31 -12.40
CA ALA A 10 -5.98 -4.94 -13.06
C ALA A 10 -7.18 -4.97 -12.11
N ARG A 11 -7.26 -6.00 -11.27
CA ARG A 11 -8.34 -6.14 -10.30
C ARG A 11 -8.33 -5.00 -9.26
N TRP A 12 -7.16 -4.65 -8.75
CA TRP A 12 -7.05 -3.58 -7.77
C TRP A 12 -7.27 -2.20 -8.39
N GLU A 13 -6.74 -1.93 -9.57
CA GLU A 13 -6.97 -0.65 -10.27
C GLU A 13 -8.43 -0.45 -10.63
N ALA A 14 -9.19 -1.52 -10.86
CA ALA A 14 -10.63 -1.46 -11.11
C ALA A 14 -11.45 -1.32 -9.81
N HIS A 15 -10.83 -1.49 -8.65
CA HIS A 15 -11.53 -1.46 -7.37
C HIS A 15 -12.05 -0.05 -7.07
N PRO A 16 -13.35 0.11 -6.71
CA PRO A 16 -13.94 1.42 -6.44
C PRO A 16 -13.22 2.24 -5.38
N LEU A 17 -12.64 1.58 -4.36
CA LEU A 17 -11.91 2.27 -3.30
C LEU A 17 -10.68 3.01 -3.85
N LEU A 18 -9.86 2.33 -4.66
CA LEU A 18 -8.67 2.93 -5.23
C LEU A 18 -9.03 4.02 -6.24
N ARG A 19 -10.05 3.78 -7.05
CA ARG A 19 -10.52 4.78 -8.01
C ARG A 19 -11.09 6.01 -7.31
N GLY A 20 -11.87 5.82 -6.28
CA GLY A 20 -12.45 6.91 -5.49
C GLY A 20 -11.41 7.74 -4.74
N LEU A 21 -10.32 7.11 -4.31
CA LEU A 21 -9.22 7.80 -3.62
C LEU A 21 -8.13 8.31 -4.55
N GLN A 22 -8.25 8.15 -5.86
CA GLN A 22 -7.26 8.57 -6.87
C GLN A 22 -5.93 7.85 -6.71
N VAL A 23 -5.99 6.50 -6.62
CA VAL A 23 -4.81 5.66 -6.41
C VAL A 23 -4.58 4.75 -7.61
N ALA A 24 -3.35 4.71 -8.09
CA ALA A 24 -2.89 3.79 -9.11
C ALA A 24 -1.91 2.78 -8.53
N VAL A 25 -1.86 1.57 -9.10
CA VAL A 25 -0.84 0.57 -8.79
C VAL A 25 0.28 0.75 -9.80
N VAL A 26 1.39 1.35 -9.38
CA VAL A 26 2.46 1.75 -10.29
C VAL A 26 3.55 0.71 -10.44
N ASP A 27 3.70 -0.19 -9.47
CA ASP A 27 4.68 -1.26 -9.57
C ASP A 27 4.26 -2.47 -8.73
N LEU A 28 4.49 -3.67 -9.26
CA LEU A 28 4.29 -4.93 -8.57
C LEU A 28 5.45 -5.87 -8.87
N ALA A 29 5.92 -6.54 -7.83
CA ALA A 29 6.86 -7.63 -7.93
C ALA A 29 6.53 -8.64 -6.84
N ARG A 30 7.13 -9.81 -6.87
CA ARG A 30 6.92 -10.80 -5.83
C ARG A 30 7.31 -10.24 -4.45
N GLY A 31 6.35 -10.16 -3.55
CA GLY A 31 6.54 -9.62 -2.20
C GLY A 31 6.62 -8.09 -2.13
N HIS A 32 6.27 -7.40 -3.21
CA HIS A 32 6.40 -5.95 -3.27
C HIS A 32 5.24 -5.32 -4.04
N ALA A 33 4.74 -4.19 -3.54
CA ALA A 33 3.74 -3.38 -4.23
C ALA A 33 4.06 -1.90 -4.01
N CYS A 34 3.85 -1.10 -5.03
CA CYS A 34 3.95 0.35 -4.95
C CYS A 34 2.69 0.98 -5.50
N LEU A 35 2.02 1.78 -4.66
CA LEU A 35 0.85 2.58 -5.04
C LEU A 35 1.26 4.03 -5.20
N GLU A 36 0.52 4.75 -6.02
CA GLU A 36 0.69 6.20 -6.16
C GLU A 36 -0.64 6.89 -5.96
N LEU A 37 -0.67 7.78 -4.97
CA LEU A 37 -1.84 8.56 -4.61
C LEU A 37 -1.70 9.96 -5.19
N THR A 38 -2.68 10.39 -5.98
CA THR A 38 -2.78 11.77 -6.44
C THR A 38 -3.58 12.56 -5.42
N ARG A 39 -3.02 13.66 -4.92
CA ARG A 39 -3.72 14.55 -3.99
C ARG A 39 -4.96 15.12 -4.68
N HIS A 40 -6.12 14.93 -4.05
CA HIS A 40 -7.41 15.28 -4.61
C HIS A 40 -8.40 15.65 -3.49
N ALA A 41 -9.47 16.36 -3.82
CA ALA A 41 -10.49 16.75 -2.86
C ALA A 41 -11.09 15.57 -2.07
N THR A 42 -11.06 14.36 -2.65
CA THR A 42 -11.61 13.17 -1.99
C THR A 42 -10.68 12.59 -0.91
N ASN A 43 -9.42 12.98 -0.87
CA ASN A 43 -8.44 12.40 0.06
C ASN A 43 -7.75 13.44 0.95
N VAL A 44 -8.01 14.72 0.76
CA VAL A 44 -7.51 15.77 1.62
C VAL A 44 -8.56 16.14 2.66
N ALA A 45 -8.26 15.93 3.89
CA ALA A 45 -9.03 16.39 5.06
C ALA A 45 -8.11 16.34 6.27
N GLY A 46 -6.83 16.51 6.03
CA GLY A 46 -5.82 16.57 7.05
C GLY A 46 -5.47 17.99 7.44
N VAL A 47 -4.50 18.13 8.31
CA VAL A 47 -3.94 19.41 8.72
C VAL A 47 -3.27 20.07 7.50
N ARG A 48 -3.59 21.33 7.23
CA ARG A 48 -3.02 22.12 6.12
C ARG A 48 -3.26 21.52 4.74
N ASP A 49 -4.46 20.96 4.51
CA ASP A 49 -4.82 20.31 3.24
C ASP A 49 -3.89 19.14 2.88
N SER A 50 -3.33 18.49 3.88
CA SER A 50 -2.58 17.25 3.69
C SER A 50 -3.53 16.06 3.46
N ILE A 51 -2.98 14.96 2.96
CA ILE A 51 -3.72 13.71 2.85
C ILE A 51 -4.22 13.31 4.24
N ASN A 52 -5.49 12.95 4.32
CA ASN A 52 -6.11 12.51 5.56
C ASN A 52 -5.36 11.31 6.14
N GLY A 53 -5.11 11.33 7.46
CA GLY A 53 -4.38 10.26 8.13
C GLY A 53 -5.07 8.90 8.02
N GLY A 54 -6.40 8.87 8.08
CA GLY A 54 -7.18 7.65 7.89
C GLY A 54 -7.07 7.10 6.47
N VAL A 55 -6.96 7.97 5.46
CA VAL A 55 -6.72 7.56 4.08
C VAL A 55 -5.33 6.92 3.97
N GLN A 56 -4.32 7.51 4.59
CA GLN A 56 -2.97 6.95 4.59
C GLN A 56 -2.95 5.57 5.27
N ALA A 57 -3.66 5.39 6.37
CA ALA A 57 -3.78 4.11 7.05
C ALA A 57 -4.52 3.08 6.18
N THR A 58 -5.60 3.48 5.52
CA THR A 58 -6.33 2.62 4.57
C THR A 58 -5.40 2.14 3.45
N LEU A 59 -4.62 3.04 2.88
CA LEU A 59 -3.72 2.70 1.77
C LEU A 59 -2.53 1.86 2.24
N ALA A 60 -2.08 2.03 3.48
CA ALA A 60 -1.08 1.12 4.05
C ALA A 60 -1.62 -0.31 4.12
N GLU A 61 -2.86 -0.49 4.58
CA GLU A 61 -3.49 -1.81 4.61
C GLU A 61 -3.67 -2.39 3.21
N VAL A 62 -4.18 -1.59 2.27
CA VAL A 62 -4.40 -2.04 0.89
C VAL A 62 -3.07 -2.42 0.23
N ALA A 63 -2.04 -1.58 0.35
CA ALA A 63 -0.72 -1.88 -0.21
C ALA A 63 -0.15 -3.17 0.35
N ALA A 64 -0.32 -3.40 1.66
CA ALA A 64 0.11 -4.63 2.31
C ALA A 64 -0.62 -5.85 1.75
N HIS A 65 -1.93 -5.77 1.56
CA HIS A 65 -2.73 -6.85 0.96
C HIS A 65 -2.28 -7.14 -0.47
N ILE A 66 -2.06 -6.11 -1.27
CA ILE A 66 -1.60 -6.29 -2.66
C ILE A 66 -0.23 -6.97 -2.69
N ALA A 67 0.73 -6.51 -1.88
CA ALA A 67 2.05 -7.12 -1.81
C ALA A 67 1.96 -8.59 -1.37
N LEU A 68 1.12 -8.89 -0.38
CA LEU A 68 0.96 -10.24 0.12
C LEU A 68 0.31 -11.16 -0.92
N GLU A 69 -0.66 -10.67 -1.68
CA GLU A 69 -1.28 -11.45 -2.77
C GLU A 69 -0.25 -11.96 -3.78
N THR A 70 0.83 -11.23 -4.00
CA THR A 70 1.86 -11.63 -4.96
C THR A 70 2.66 -12.87 -4.53
N VAL A 71 2.58 -13.28 -3.28
CA VAL A 71 3.33 -14.42 -2.73
C VAL A 71 2.43 -15.57 -2.25
N LEU A 72 1.11 -15.43 -2.33
CA LEU A 72 0.21 -16.48 -1.89
C LEU A 72 0.32 -17.73 -2.74
N ALA A 73 0.27 -18.90 -2.09
CA ALA A 73 0.08 -20.17 -2.79
C ALA A 73 -1.36 -20.27 -3.32
N PRO A 74 -1.62 -21.13 -4.32
CA PRO A 74 -2.97 -21.25 -4.90
C PRO A 74 -4.09 -21.59 -3.92
N ASN A 75 -3.76 -22.28 -2.82
CA ASN A 75 -4.71 -22.66 -1.77
C ASN A 75 -4.72 -21.69 -0.59
N GLU A 76 -4.01 -20.59 -0.71
CA GLU A 76 -3.96 -19.59 0.35
C GLU A 76 -4.83 -18.38 0.03
N GLN A 77 -5.38 -17.76 1.07
CA GLN A 77 -6.13 -16.51 0.96
C GLN A 77 -5.91 -15.65 2.19
N ILE A 78 -5.98 -14.35 2.00
CA ILE A 78 -5.93 -13.39 3.11
C ILE A 78 -7.29 -13.41 3.79
N ALA A 79 -7.32 -13.79 5.06
CA ALA A 79 -8.55 -13.82 5.84
C ALA A 79 -8.88 -12.47 6.48
N GLY A 80 -7.88 -11.59 6.59
CA GLY A 80 -8.08 -10.25 7.11
C GLY A 80 -6.80 -9.66 7.69
N THR A 81 -6.90 -8.43 8.13
CA THR A 81 -5.85 -7.73 8.86
C THR A 81 -6.05 -7.96 10.35
N GLN A 82 -5.03 -8.43 11.03
CA GLN A 82 -5.06 -8.62 12.47
C GLN A 82 -4.62 -7.35 13.21
N ASP A 83 -3.63 -6.66 12.68
CA ASP A 83 -3.04 -5.51 13.33
C ASP A 83 -2.46 -4.55 12.29
N LEU A 84 -2.62 -3.25 12.56
CA LEU A 84 -2.03 -2.20 11.76
C LEU A 84 -1.47 -1.14 12.70
N GLY A 85 -0.16 -0.94 12.67
CA GLY A 85 0.50 0.14 13.39
C GLY A 85 1.06 1.12 12.39
N ILE A 86 0.74 2.41 12.54
CA ILE A 86 1.22 3.47 11.65
C ILE A 86 1.75 4.64 12.45
N SER A 87 2.88 5.20 12.02
CA SER A 87 3.44 6.42 12.57
C SER A 87 3.43 7.48 11.47
N TYR A 88 2.88 8.65 11.81
CA TYR A 88 2.83 9.81 10.92
C TYR A 88 4.03 10.68 11.24
N LEU A 89 4.99 10.76 10.31
CA LEU A 89 6.26 11.45 10.52
C LEU A 89 6.26 12.86 9.98
N SER A 90 5.54 13.09 8.87
CA SER A 90 5.39 14.42 8.27
C SER A 90 4.08 14.47 7.46
N SER A 91 3.58 15.68 7.23
CA SER A 91 2.35 15.87 6.46
C SER A 91 2.56 15.56 4.99
N ALA A 92 1.66 14.76 4.42
CA ALA A 92 1.69 14.40 3.00
C ALA A 92 0.99 15.51 2.20
N VAL A 93 1.76 16.47 1.69
CA VAL A 93 1.24 17.64 0.97
C VAL A 93 1.63 17.65 -0.52
N ALA A 94 2.46 16.72 -0.96
CA ALA A 94 2.87 16.63 -2.34
C ALA A 94 1.70 16.25 -3.25
N LEU A 95 1.78 16.62 -4.53
CA LEU A 95 0.76 16.23 -5.51
C LEU A 95 0.69 14.70 -5.66
N LEU A 96 1.82 14.03 -5.65
CA LEU A 96 1.91 12.58 -5.77
C LEU A 96 2.65 12.01 -4.55
N THR A 97 2.03 11.01 -3.91
CA THR A 97 2.63 10.28 -2.79
C THR A 97 2.73 8.80 -3.16
N ARG A 98 3.89 8.21 -2.94
CA ARG A 98 4.10 6.78 -3.13
C ARG A 98 3.95 6.03 -1.81
N ILE A 99 3.24 4.91 -1.89
CA ILE A 99 3.03 4.00 -0.78
C ILE A 99 3.63 2.67 -1.20
N GLU A 100 4.71 2.28 -0.54
CA GLU A 100 5.49 1.09 -0.90
C GLU A 100 5.38 0.04 0.18
N ALA A 101 4.97 -1.17 -0.20
CA ALA A 101 4.79 -2.30 0.70
C ALA A 101 5.76 -3.42 0.34
N ARG A 102 6.37 -4.01 1.36
CA ARG A 102 7.28 -5.14 1.22
C ARG A 102 6.93 -6.22 2.24
N VAL A 103 6.71 -7.44 1.77
CA VAL A 103 6.46 -8.58 2.64
C VAL A 103 7.74 -8.93 3.39
N LEU A 104 7.67 -8.87 4.73
CA LEU A 104 8.78 -9.25 5.60
C LEU A 104 8.69 -10.72 6.01
N ARG A 105 7.49 -11.23 6.16
CA ARG A 105 7.23 -12.61 6.56
C ARG A 105 5.95 -13.08 5.91
N HIS A 106 6.01 -14.23 5.26
CA HIS A 106 4.85 -14.94 4.72
C HIS A 106 4.63 -16.22 5.53
N GLY A 107 3.47 -16.33 6.15
CA GLY A 107 3.05 -17.46 6.95
C GLY A 107 1.60 -17.30 7.36
N ARG A 108 1.16 -18.09 8.33
CA ARG A 108 -0.19 -17.94 8.88
C ARG A 108 -0.44 -16.51 9.38
N LEU A 109 0.55 -15.93 10.05
CA LEU A 109 0.61 -14.52 10.36
C LEU A 109 1.68 -13.92 9.45
N SER A 110 1.26 -13.16 8.49
CA SER A 110 2.15 -12.51 7.52
C SER A 110 2.36 -11.06 7.92
N VAL A 111 3.59 -10.58 7.82
CA VAL A 111 3.96 -9.23 8.24
C VAL A 111 4.46 -8.45 7.03
N VAL A 112 3.92 -7.27 6.83
CA VAL A 112 4.29 -6.39 5.71
C VAL A 112 4.70 -5.03 6.26
N ALA A 113 5.85 -4.54 5.81
CA ALA A 113 6.30 -3.18 6.09
C ALA A 113 5.78 -2.26 4.99
N VAL A 114 5.27 -1.08 5.37
CA VAL A 114 4.77 -0.09 4.42
C VAL A 114 5.36 1.26 4.75
N GLU A 115 5.86 1.95 3.73
CA GLU A 115 6.38 3.31 3.85
C GLU A 115 5.69 4.21 2.84
N SER A 116 5.43 5.46 3.20
CA SER A 116 4.95 6.45 2.25
C SER A 116 5.86 7.67 2.24
N ARG A 117 6.03 8.25 1.05
CA ARG A 117 6.83 9.45 0.82
C ARG A 117 6.36 10.13 -0.46
N PRO A 118 6.71 11.42 -0.64
CA PRO A 118 6.46 12.07 -1.93
C PRO A 118 7.09 11.27 -3.07
N ALA A 119 6.40 11.21 -4.21
CA ALA A 119 6.96 10.55 -5.39
C ALA A 119 8.28 11.23 -5.78
N PRO A 120 9.29 10.46 -6.24
CA PRO A 120 10.56 11.05 -6.63
C PRO A 120 10.39 12.02 -7.79
N THR A 121 11.12 13.15 -7.73
CA THR A 121 11.18 14.11 -8.82
C THR A 121 12.36 13.78 -9.72
N LEU A 122 12.26 14.14 -10.99
CA LEU A 122 13.33 13.87 -11.96
C LEU A 122 14.64 14.61 -11.65
N GLU A 123 14.59 15.63 -10.80
CA GLU A 123 15.73 16.52 -10.51
C GLU A 123 16.44 16.22 -9.19
N GLY A 124 15.96 15.27 -8.42
CA GLY A 124 16.52 15.03 -7.08
C GLY A 124 17.38 13.80 -7.00
N GLY A 125 18.64 13.95 -6.54
CA GLY A 125 19.51 12.85 -6.22
C GLY A 125 19.21 12.19 -4.87
N GLU A 126 18.36 12.80 -4.03
CA GLU A 126 18.02 12.29 -2.72
C GLU A 126 16.57 11.80 -2.67
N GLU A 127 16.38 10.73 -1.92
CA GLU A 127 15.06 10.19 -1.64
C GLU A 127 14.28 11.16 -0.74
N PRO A 128 13.02 11.53 -1.07
CA PRO A 128 12.24 12.41 -0.21
C PRO A 128 12.03 11.80 1.18
N PRO A 129 11.90 12.62 2.22
CA PRO A 129 11.66 12.13 3.57
C PRO A 129 10.32 11.39 3.67
N LEU A 130 10.25 10.45 4.60
CA LEU A 130 9.05 9.65 4.84
C LEU A 130 7.90 10.49 5.38
N ASN A 131 6.70 10.24 4.85
CA ASN A 131 5.46 10.74 5.43
C ASN A 131 4.96 9.79 6.52
N THR A 132 4.95 8.49 6.26
CA THR A 132 4.51 7.47 7.21
C THR A 132 5.39 6.24 7.16
N ILE A 133 5.42 5.53 8.27
CA ILE A 133 5.86 4.13 8.32
C ILE A 133 4.76 3.32 8.98
N ALA A 134 4.54 2.12 8.47
CA ALA A 134 3.52 1.23 8.99
C ALA A 134 3.99 -0.21 8.98
N ARG A 135 3.38 -1.00 9.84
CA ARG A 135 3.50 -2.45 9.83
C ARG A 135 2.11 -3.04 9.88
N VAL A 136 1.82 -3.93 8.94
CA VAL A 136 0.53 -4.58 8.81
C VAL A 136 0.72 -6.08 8.99
N THR A 137 -0.03 -6.66 9.93
CA THR A 137 -0.05 -8.11 10.14
C THR A 137 -1.36 -8.66 9.61
N CYS A 138 -1.26 -9.60 8.68
CA CYS A 138 -2.41 -10.23 8.04
C CYS A 138 -2.50 -11.70 8.43
N ILE A 139 -3.73 -12.20 8.50
CA ILE A 139 -3.99 -13.63 8.69
C ILE A 139 -4.14 -14.27 7.32
N VAL A 140 -3.35 -15.30 7.06
CA VAL A 140 -3.45 -16.12 5.85
C VAL A 140 -4.01 -17.48 6.23
N ARG A 141 -5.04 -17.92 5.52
CA ARG A 141 -5.65 -19.23 5.67
C ARG A 141 -5.32 -20.09 4.47
N ARG A 142 -5.22 -21.39 4.73
CA ARG A 142 -5.12 -22.40 3.69
C ARG A 142 -6.43 -23.14 3.58
N ASP A 143 -6.89 -23.29 2.36
CA ASP A 143 -8.03 -24.16 2.08
C ASP A 143 -7.56 -25.61 2.12
N THR A 144 -8.32 -26.44 2.79
CA THR A 144 -8.03 -27.87 2.92
C THR A 144 -8.61 -28.67 1.75
#